data_b12a35689c12d2f6a88d19df05bad4b4
#
_entry.id   b12a35689c12d2f6a88d19df05bad4b4
#
_cell.length_a   1.000
_cell.length_b   1.000
_cell.length_c   1.000
_cell.angle_alpha   90.00
_cell.angle_beta   90.00
_cell.angle_gamma   90.00
#
_symmetry.space_group_name_H-M   'P 1'
#
loop_
_entity.id
_entity.type
_entity.pdbx_description
1 polymer ?
#
loop_
_entity_poly.entity_id
_entity_poly.type
_entity_poly.pdbx_seq_one_letter_code
_entity_poly.pdbx_strand_id
1 'polypeptide(L)'
;MRIDKKIYKYIDYELQHYEENKKKLEELRLDIIDSSPEPSDGQPRGNSTGNPTEQKGIKLISSTVLLKIENTIKVIDKVYNQLNDEYKLFFDWNYKKCVGVVKTCIEVNISERTYYNMRDKIVYNVGIEMGLIWFAKSLQFLRVKMCYYDVVKKWN
;
A
#
# COMPACT_ATOMS: atom_id res chain seq x y z
N MET A 1 -9.75 -16.83 9.30
CA MET A 1 -9.92 -16.08 8.04
C MET A 1 -9.02 -16.70 6.99
N ARG A 2 -9.54 -17.15 5.83
CA ARG A 2 -8.69 -17.78 4.81
C ARG A 2 -8.42 -16.78 3.70
N ILE A 3 -7.21 -16.25 3.66
CA ILE A 3 -6.69 -15.49 2.51
C ILE A 3 -6.00 -16.48 1.57
N ASP A 4 -6.13 -16.27 0.26
CA ASP A 4 -5.33 -17.05 -0.69
C ASP A 4 -3.84 -16.87 -0.40
N LYS A 5 -3.09 -17.98 -0.38
CA LYS A 5 -1.66 -18.00 -0.02
C LYS A 5 -0.80 -17.10 -0.93
N LYS A 6 -1.20 -16.94 -2.21
CA LYS A 6 -0.47 -16.09 -3.16
C LYS A 6 -0.72 -14.61 -2.84
N ILE A 7 -1.97 -14.25 -2.54
CA ILE A 7 -2.35 -12.88 -2.14
C ILE A 7 -1.66 -12.52 -0.82
N TYR A 8 -1.68 -13.43 0.16
CA TYR A 8 -0.99 -13.22 1.44
C TYR A 8 0.50 -12.91 1.24
N LYS A 9 1.20 -13.75 0.46
CA LYS A 9 2.63 -13.58 0.18
C LYS A 9 2.92 -12.26 -0.55
N TYR A 10 2.07 -11.86 -1.48
CA TYR A 10 2.22 -10.61 -2.20
C TYR A 10 2.09 -9.40 -1.26
N ILE A 11 1.05 -9.37 -0.42
CA ILE A 11 0.85 -8.27 0.52
C ILE A 11 1.97 -8.21 1.56
N ASP A 12 2.37 -9.36 2.09
CA ASP A 12 3.46 -9.44 3.06
C ASP A 12 4.79 -8.97 2.45
N TYR A 13 5.05 -9.30 1.18
CA TYR A 13 6.21 -8.80 0.43
C TYR A 13 6.17 -7.26 0.32
N GLU A 14 5.05 -6.67 -0.07
CA GLU A 14 4.90 -5.21 -0.17
C GLU A 14 5.09 -4.51 1.18
N LEU A 15 4.60 -5.11 2.25
CA LEU A 15 4.79 -4.61 3.63
C LEU A 15 6.27 -4.66 4.05
N GLN A 16 7.00 -5.74 3.73
CA GLN A 16 8.41 -5.86 4.06
C GLN A 16 9.28 -4.88 3.28
N HIS A 17 8.89 -4.52 2.05
CA HIS A 17 9.61 -3.56 1.21
C HIS A 17 9.05 -2.14 1.29
N TYR A 18 8.19 -1.86 2.27
CA TYR A 18 7.52 -0.57 2.38
C TYR A 18 8.48 0.63 2.45
N GLU A 19 9.51 0.58 3.31
CA GLU A 19 10.49 1.64 3.45
C GLU A 19 11.42 1.76 2.21
N GLU A 20 11.74 0.62 1.59
CA GLU A 20 12.50 0.58 0.35
C GLU A 20 11.69 1.18 -0.81
N ASN A 21 10.42 0.84 -0.91
CA ASN A 21 9.52 1.38 -1.91
C ASN A 21 9.33 2.90 -1.77
N LYS A 22 9.33 3.45 -0.54
CA LYS A 22 9.33 4.91 -0.31
C LYS A 22 10.57 5.58 -0.90
N LYS A 23 11.75 5.05 -0.60
CA LYS A 23 13.01 5.57 -1.15
C LYS A 23 13.04 5.49 -2.67
N LYS A 24 12.67 4.35 -3.22
CA LYS A 24 12.60 4.13 -4.66
C LYS A 24 11.62 5.08 -5.36
N LEU A 25 10.50 5.41 -4.73
CA LEU A 25 9.55 6.39 -5.25
C LEU A 25 10.19 7.77 -5.36
N GLU A 26 10.94 8.20 -4.35
CA GLU A 26 11.64 9.48 -4.35
C GLU A 26 12.75 9.52 -5.39
N GLU A 27 13.58 8.46 -5.50
CA GLU A 27 14.62 8.32 -6.52
C GLU A 27 14.03 8.42 -7.92
N LEU A 28 12.97 7.66 -8.23
CA LEU A 28 12.32 7.71 -9.54
C LEU A 28 11.72 9.09 -9.85
N ARG A 29 11.23 9.82 -8.85
CA ARG A 29 10.75 11.20 -9.04
C ARG A 29 11.90 12.15 -9.37
N LEU A 30 13.01 12.02 -8.66
CA LEU A 30 14.21 12.81 -8.92
C LEU A 30 14.78 12.53 -10.30
N ASP A 31 14.90 11.28 -10.70
CA ASP A 31 15.36 10.88 -12.04
C ASP A 31 14.53 11.51 -13.16
N ILE A 32 13.22 11.59 -13.00
CA ILE A 32 12.34 12.22 -13.99
C ILE A 32 12.55 13.74 -14.00
N ILE A 33 12.73 14.35 -12.82
CA ILE A 33 12.96 15.80 -12.69
C ILE A 33 14.32 16.20 -13.25
N ASP A 34 15.36 15.39 -12.96
CA ASP A 34 16.73 15.68 -13.36
C ASP A 34 17.06 15.23 -14.78
N SER A 35 16.17 14.42 -15.43
CA SER A 35 16.35 14.04 -16.82
C SER A 35 16.43 15.31 -17.66
N SER A 36 17.66 15.66 -18.05
CA SER A 36 17.93 16.79 -18.95
C SER A 36 17.22 16.53 -20.29
N PRO A 37 16.63 17.54 -20.93
CA PRO A 37 16.22 17.40 -22.33
C PRO A 37 17.45 17.00 -23.16
N GLU A 38 17.29 16.03 -24.05
CA GLU A 38 18.35 15.65 -24.98
C GLU A 38 18.94 16.89 -25.64
N PRO A 39 20.28 17.00 -25.74
CA PRO A 39 20.88 18.15 -26.39
C PRO A 39 20.31 18.27 -27.79
N SER A 40 19.66 19.38 -28.06
CA SER A 40 19.16 19.74 -29.39
C SER A 40 20.34 19.77 -30.36
N ASP A 41 20.32 18.97 -31.38
CA ASP A 41 21.34 18.90 -32.44
C ASP A 41 21.45 20.17 -33.32
N GLY A 42 21.01 21.33 -32.82
CA GLY A 42 21.16 22.61 -33.44
C GLY A 42 20.27 22.83 -34.71
N GLN A 43 19.44 21.86 -35.06
CA GLN A 43 18.50 22.08 -36.19
C GLN A 43 17.28 22.88 -35.72
N PRO A 44 16.86 23.92 -36.45
CA PRO A 44 15.65 24.67 -36.13
C PRO A 44 14.44 23.76 -36.37
N ARG A 45 13.96 23.14 -35.26
CA ARG A 45 12.69 22.40 -35.28
C ARG A 45 11.57 23.42 -35.26
N GLY A 46 10.70 23.34 -36.28
CA GLY A 46 9.53 24.21 -36.40
C GLY A 46 8.72 24.20 -35.10
N ASN A 47 8.17 25.30 -34.80
CA ASN A 47 7.34 25.87 -33.72
C ASN A 47 6.60 24.94 -32.71
N SER A 48 7.19 23.83 -32.32
CA SER A 48 6.72 22.94 -31.25
C SER A 48 7.53 23.24 -30.01
N THR A 49 7.22 24.35 -29.38
CA THR A 49 7.76 24.75 -28.06
C THR A 49 7.08 23.90 -26.98
N GLY A 50 7.41 22.60 -26.94
CA GLY A 50 7.03 21.78 -25.78
C GLY A 50 7.77 22.28 -24.56
N ASN A 51 7.06 22.86 -23.59
CA ASN A 51 7.64 23.29 -22.32
C ASN A 51 8.29 22.07 -21.65
N PRO A 52 9.62 22.04 -21.42
CA PRO A 52 10.29 20.88 -20.83
C PRO A 52 9.76 20.56 -19.42
N THR A 53 9.28 21.56 -18.71
CA THR A 53 8.62 21.39 -17.39
C THR A 53 7.29 20.64 -17.52
N GLU A 54 6.51 20.95 -18.57
CA GLU A 54 5.25 20.28 -18.86
C GLU A 54 5.47 18.81 -19.26
N GLN A 55 6.48 18.53 -20.07
CA GLN A 55 6.83 17.16 -20.45
C GLN A 55 7.27 16.32 -19.25
N LYS A 56 8.05 16.88 -18.31
CA LYS A 56 8.43 16.23 -17.08
C LYS A 56 7.20 15.97 -16.18
N GLY A 57 6.31 16.93 -16.08
CA GLY A 57 5.03 16.78 -15.37
C GLY A 57 4.18 15.65 -15.96
N ILE A 58 4.07 15.57 -17.26
CA ILE A 58 3.34 14.49 -17.97
C ILE A 58 4.00 13.13 -17.71
N LYS A 59 5.33 13.03 -17.77
CA LYS A 59 6.06 11.78 -17.47
C LYS A 59 5.82 11.31 -16.03
N LEU A 60 5.83 12.20 -15.05
CA LEU A 60 5.53 11.89 -13.66
C LEU A 60 4.11 11.32 -13.50
N ILE A 61 3.13 11.97 -14.12
CA ILE A 61 1.72 11.58 -14.00
C ILE A 61 1.43 10.28 -14.78
N SER A 62 2.06 10.07 -15.94
CA SER A 62 1.81 8.93 -16.81
C SER A 62 2.64 7.69 -16.49
N SER A 63 3.62 7.78 -15.58
CA SER A 63 4.42 6.62 -15.19
C SER A 63 3.58 5.61 -14.41
N THR A 64 3.19 4.51 -15.07
CA THR A 64 2.42 3.43 -14.45
C THR A 64 3.13 2.78 -13.27
N VAL A 65 4.47 2.74 -13.31
CA VAL A 65 5.29 2.19 -12.22
C VAL A 65 5.23 3.10 -11.00
N LEU A 66 5.39 4.43 -11.18
CA LEU A 66 5.28 5.40 -10.09
C LEU A 66 3.90 5.35 -9.44
N LEU A 67 2.84 5.37 -10.24
CA LEU A 67 1.46 5.31 -9.75
C LEU A 67 1.20 4.04 -8.94
N LYS A 68 1.73 2.90 -9.39
CA LYS A 68 1.57 1.62 -8.69
C LYS A 68 2.26 1.64 -7.32
N ILE A 69 3.52 2.08 -7.26
CA ILE A 69 4.29 2.18 -6.02
C ILE A 69 3.60 3.19 -5.07
N GLU A 70 3.23 4.36 -5.58
CA GLU A 70 2.56 5.40 -4.81
C GLU A 70 1.22 4.93 -4.22
N ASN A 71 0.40 4.24 -5.01
CA ASN A 71 -0.87 3.70 -4.52
C ASN A 71 -0.66 2.63 -3.45
N THR A 72 0.34 1.77 -3.60
CA THR A 72 0.69 0.77 -2.58
C THR A 72 1.09 1.45 -1.27
N ILE A 73 1.97 2.46 -1.33
CA ILE A 73 2.39 3.22 -0.15
C ILE A 73 1.21 3.92 0.51
N LYS A 74 0.34 4.61 -0.26
CA LYS A 74 -0.85 5.29 0.25
C LYS A 74 -1.81 4.34 0.99
N VAL A 75 -1.98 3.14 0.47
CA VAL A 75 -2.82 2.12 1.12
C VAL A 75 -2.21 1.67 2.43
N ILE A 76 -0.91 1.40 2.46
CA ILE A 76 -0.20 0.98 3.67
C ILE A 76 -0.25 2.10 4.73
N ASP A 77 0.03 3.36 4.34
CA ASP A 77 -0.05 4.53 5.23
C ASP A 77 -1.46 4.70 5.81
N LYS A 78 -2.50 4.52 4.99
CA LYS A 78 -3.90 4.58 5.43
C LYS A 78 -4.19 3.52 6.50
N VAL A 79 -3.77 2.28 6.27
CA VAL A 79 -3.95 1.19 7.24
C VAL A 79 -3.16 1.47 8.50
N TYR A 80 -1.89 1.89 8.39
CA TYR A 80 -1.03 2.23 9.53
C TYR A 80 -1.68 3.29 10.43
N ASN A 81 -2.26 4.33 9.85
CA ASN A 81 -2.92 5.40 10.59
C ASN A 81 -4.17 4.94 11.35
N GLN A 82 -4.82 3.86 10.88
CA GLN A 82 -6.00 3.27 11.54
C GLN A 82 -5.64 2.26 12.64
N LEU A 83 -4.37 1.87 12.75
CA LEU A 83 -3.91 0.95 13.79
C LEU A 83 -3.90 1.63 15.15
N ASN A 84 -4.19 0.85 16.21
CA ASN A 84 -3.93 1.28 17.59
C ASN A 84 -2.42 1.27 17.89
N ASP A 85 -2.02 1.85 19.01
CA ASP A 85 -0.61 2.07 19.33
C ASP A 85 0.19 0.77 19.46
N GLU A 86 -0.41 -0.31 19.96
CA GLU A 86 0.23 -1.63 20.06
C GLU A 86 0.53 -2.21 18.68
N TYR A 87 -0.41 -2.10 17.72
CA TYR A 87 -0.21 -2.56 16.35
C TYR A 87 0.75 -1.65 15.57
N LYS A 88 0.80 -0.34 15.87
CA LYS A 88 1.79 0.57 15.30
C LYS A 88 3.19 0.21 15.76
N LEU A 89 3.37 -0.05 17.06
CA LEU A 89 4.64 -0.50 17.61
C LEU A 89 5.10 -1.80 16.94
N PHE A 90 4.20 -2.79 16.81
CA PHE A 90 4.46 -4.02 16.08
C PHE A 90 4.86 -3.75 14.63
N PHE A 91 4.13 -2.90 13.91
CA PHE A 91 4.40 -2.53 12.53
C PHE A 91 5.80 -1.91 12.37
N ASP A 92 6.16 -1.00 13.26
CA ASP A 92 7.44 -0.30 13.23
C ASP A 92 8.63 -1.26 13.43
N TRP A 93 8.51 -2.22 14.36
CA TRP A 93 9.57 -3.21 14.56
C TRP A 93 9.62 -4.26 13.46
N ASN A 94 8.47 -4.76 13.01
CA ASN A 94 8.42 -5.86 12.06
C ASN A 94 8.67 -5.43 10.61
N TYR A 95 8.07 -4.31 10.17
CA TYR A 95 8.08 -3.89 8.77
C TYR A 95 9.01 -2.71 8.47
N LYS A 96 9.11 -1.71 9.36
CA LYS A 96 10.03 -0.60 9.12
C LYS A 96 11.47 -0.92 9.50
N LYS A 97 11.67 -1.57 10.65
CA LYS A 97 13.02 -1.97 11.11
C LYS A 97 13.45 -3.35 10.62
N CYS A 98 12.53 -4.19 10.15
CA CYS A 98 12.77 -5.53 9.62
C CYS A 98 13.64 -6.43 10.51
N VAL A 99 13.41 -6.40 11.84
CA VAL A 99 14.29 -7.06 12.81
C VAL A 99 14.04 -8.55 13.01
N GLY A 100 13.02 -9.11 12.36
CA GLY A 100 12.66 -10.53 12.47
C GLY A 100 11.76 -10.86 13.68
N VAL A 101 11.25 -12.10 13.69
CA VAL A 101 10.18 -12.55 14.62
C VAL A 101 10.60 -12.42 16.07
N VAL A 102 11.72 -13.04 16.43
CA VAL A 102 12.17 -13.15 17.83
C VAL A 102 12.40 -11.76 18.44
N LYS A 103 13.11 -10.89 17.73
CA LYS A 103 13.41 -9.55 18.21
C LYS A 103 12.15 -8.69 18.29
N THR A 104 11.24 -8.78 17.33
CA THR A 104 9.94 -8.09 17.39
C THR A 104 9.13 -8.55 18.61
N CYS A 105 9.09 -9.85 18.91
CA CYS A 105 8.38 -10.37 20.08
C CYS A 105 8.94 -9.81 21.40
N ILE A 106 10.26 -9.68 21.51
CA ILE A 106 10.92 -9.13 22.69
C ILE A 106 10.61 -7.64 22.86
N GLU A 107 10.77 -6.85 21.79
CA GLU A 107 10.63 -5.39 21.83
C GLU A 107 9.17 -4.94 22.03
N VAL A 108 8.21 -5.69 21.49
CA VAL A 108 6.77 -5.43 21.65
C VAL A 108 6.19 -6.14 22.88
N ASN A 109 6.96 -7.01 23.55
CA ASN A 109 6.54 -7.82 24.69
C ASN A 109 5.32 -8.71 24.39
N ILE A 110 5.38 -9.45 23.29
CA ILE A 110 4.31 -10.35 22.84
C ILE A 110 4.81 -11.78 22.64
N SER A 111 3.87 -12.75 22.72
CA SER A 111 4.18 -14.13 22.36
C SER A 111 4.30 -14.30 20.85
N GLU A 112 5.00 -15.36 20.41
CA GLU A 112 5.10 -15.71 18.99
C GLU A 112 3.72 -15.96 18.34
N ARG A 113 2.80 -16.58 19.08
CA ARG A 113 1.42 -16.76 18.63
C ARG A 113 0.72 -15.41 18.38
N THR A 114 0.93 -14.44 19.28
CA THR A 114 0.38 -13.09 19.14
C THR A 114 1.00 -12.38 17.93
N TYR A 115 2.32 -12.55 17.73
CA TYR A 115 3.01 -12.02 16.55
C TYR A 115 2.34 -12.45 15.25
N TYR A 116 2.11 -13.75 15.03
CA TYR A 116 1.46 -14.23 13.81
C TYR A 116 0.02 -13.73 13.68
N ASN A 117 -0.73 -13.66 14.77
CA ASN A 117 -2.08 -13.11 14.77
C ASN A 117 -2.10 -11.62 14.38
N MET A 118 -1.16 -10.82 14.89
CA MET A 118 -1.04 -9.40 14.54
C MET A 118 -0.64 -9.21 13.09
N ARG A 119 0.35 -9.98 12.63
CA ARG A 119 0.78 -9.99 11.23
C ARG A 119 -0.37 -10.32 10.28
N ASP A 120 -1.09 -11.41 10.55
CA ASP A 120 -2.24 -11.83 9.74
C ASP A 120 -3.32 -10.75 9.65
N LYS A 121 -3.56 -10.05 10.76
CA LYS A 121 -4.56 -8.98 10.84
C LYS A 121 -4.15 -7.76 10.02
N ILE A 122 -2.87 -7.37 10.07
CA ILE A 122 -2.33 -6.28 9.26
C ILE A 122 -2.40 -6.63 7.77
N VAL A 123 -1.90 -7.81 7.39
CA VAL A 123 -1.95 -8.31 6.00
C VAL A 123 -3.39 -8.33 5.48
N TYR A 124 -4.34 -8.78 6.30
CA TYR A 124 -5.75 -8.78 5.94
C TYR A 124 -6.31 -7.38 5.70
N ASN A 125 -6.04 -6.44 6.60
CA ASN A 125 -6.52 -5.05 6.47
C ASN A 125 -5.94 -4.37 5.22
N VAL A 126 -4.64 -4.56 4.96
CA VAL A 126 -3.98 -4.05 3.74
C VAL A 126 -4.60 -4.70 2.50
N GLY A 127 -4.86 -6.01 2.52
CA GLY A 127 -5.49 -6.71 1.40
C GLY A 127 -6.90 -6.22 1.08
N ILE A 128 -7.68 -5.83 2.09
CA ILE A 128 -8.99 -5.19 1.91
C ILE A 128 -8.84 -3.82 1.25
N GLU A 129 -7.94 -2.98 1.77
CA GLU A 129 -7.75 -1.62 1.25
C GLU A 129 -7.13 -1.62 -0.16
N MET A 130 -6.30 -2.62 -0.51
CA MET A 130 -5.82 -2.85 -1.87
C MET A 130 -6.89 -3.40 -2.82
N GLY A 131 -8.06 -3.80 -2.31
CA GLY A 131 -9.11 -4.43 -3.12
C GLY A 131 -8.81 -5.88 -3.54
N LEU A 132 -7.76 -6.50 -3.00
CA LEU A 132 -7.37 -7.87 -3.30
C LEU A 132 -8.23 -8.91 -2.56
N ILE A 133 -8.89 -8.50 -1.47
CA ILE A 133 -9.77 -9.34 -0.64
C ILE A 133 -11.20 -8.79 -0.72
N TRP A 134 -11.81 -8.93 -1.87
CA TRP A 134 -13.13 -8.33 -2.18
C TRP A 134 -14.30 -9.03 -1.48
N PHE A 135 -14.20 -10.34 -1.26
CA PHE A 135 -15.30 -11.16 -0.78
C PHE A 135 -15.73 -10.91 0.67
N ALA A 136 -14.86 -10.36 1.50
CA ALA A 136 -15.17 -10.17 2.92
C ALA A 136 -16.02 -8.92 3.21
N LYS A 137 -15.80 -7.82 2.48
CA LYS A 137 -16.62 -6.59 2.66
C LYS A 137 -18.04 -6.75 2.12
N SER A 138 -18.22 -7.45 0.98
CA SER A 138 -19.55 -7.66 0.40
C SER A 138 -20.41 -8.59 1.24
N LEU A 139 -19.84 -9.62 1.86
CA LEU A 139 -20.59 -10.54 2.75
C LEU A 139 -20.94 -9.88 4.09
N GLN A 140 -20.10 -9.02 4.66
CA GLN A 140 -20.46 -8.25 5.85
C GLN A 140 -21.58 -7.22 5.54
N PHE A 141 -21.50 -6.57 4.39
CA PHE A 141 -22.53 -5.61 3.95
C PHE A 141 -23.88 -6.31 3.63
N LEU A 142 -23.82 -7.50 3.02
CA LEU A 142 -24.99 -8.33 2.77
C LEU A 142 -25.57 -8.92 4.06
N ARG A 143 -24.73 -9.30 5.03
CA ARG A 143 -25.17 -9.82 6.32
C ARG A 143 -25.86 -8.74 7.16
N VAL A 144 -25.35 -7.51 7.14
CA VAL A 144 -26.02 -6.37 7.80
C VAL A 144 -27.33 -6.03 7.09
N LYS A 145 -27.38 -6.08 5.75
CA LYS A 145 -28.63 -5.87 4.99
C LYS A 145 -29.66 -6.99 5.21
N MET A 146 -29.22 -8.25 5.27
CA MET A 146 -30.11 -9.37 5.56
C MET A 146 -30.69 -9.30 6.97
N CYS A 147 -29.88 -8.97 7.98
CA CYS A 147 -30.38 -8.76 9.34
C CYS A 147 -31.36 -7.58 9.42
N TYR A 148 -31.18 -6.53 8.63
CA TYR A 148 -32.11 -5.40 8.58
C TYR A 148 -33.42 -5.79 7.90
N TYR A 149 -33.41 -6.61 6.85
CA TYR A 149 -34.60 -7.11 6.17
C TYR A 149 -35.41 -8.08 7.03
N ASP A 150 -34.73 -8.92 7.82
CA ASP A 150 -35.40 -9.87 8.73
C ASP A 150 -36.06 -9.17 9.94
N VAL A 151 -35.50 -8.05 10.39
CA VAL A 151 -36.10 -7.22 11.45
C VAL A 151 -37.32 -6.47 10.93
N VAL A 152 -37.25 -5.92 9.71
CA VAL A 152 -38.38 -5.17 9.12
C VAL A 152 -39.56 -6.10 8.76
N LYS A 153 -39.31 -7.35 8.35
CA LYS A 153 -40.40 -8.34 8.08
C LYS A 153 -41.09 -8.85 9.34
N LYS A 154 -40.55 -8.67 10.52
CA LYS A 154 -41.15 -9.08 11.79
C LYS A 154 -42.11 -8.03 12.38
N TRP A 155 -42.20 -6.84 11.77
CA TRP A 155 -43.01 -5.72 12.24
C TRP A 155 -44.12 -5.32 11.25
N ASN A 156 -44.33 -6.10 10.18
CA ASN A 156 -45.49 -6.07 9.31
C ASN A 156 -46.21 -7.43 9.35
#